data_acbe5e2fa8c1e154d65c0d11d64e36c6
#
_entry.id   acbe5e2fa8c1e154d65c0d11d64e36c6
#
_cell.length_a   1.000
_cell.length_b   1.000
_cell.length_c   1.000
_cell.angle_alpha   90.00
_cell.angle_beta   90.00
_cell.angle_gamma   90.00
#
_symmetry.space_group_name_H-M   'P 1'
#
loop_
_entity.id
_entity.type
_entity.pdbx_description
1 polymer ?
#
loop_
_entity_poly.entity_id
_entity_poly.type
_entity_poly.pdbx_seq_one_letter_code
_entity_poly.pdbx_strand_id
1 'polypeptide(L)'
;GDDSHRRRAEATLDFMIEYGWDERYGGWYNAVTRSGEVVDADKDLFMQIYATTGLALYSIATRDERAQRYLRRSRQFMQEHAWDDDNGGYVDVLNRDGSVQHATKDFSPQLAPLSGYLLYLYPATRDSADLHRAERIMDLTLTHMQDDRGWIRERFAKDWTFLPDDSKNSHLNVGHNLEVAWLLLRLYALTGDAAYRTKGLALTDQLLEQAFHAETGAWRSKL
;
A
#
# COMPACT_ATOMS: atom_id res chain seq x y z
N GLY A 1 -18.30 9.05 20.09
CA GLY A 1 -17.81 7.73 19.65
C GLY A 1 -17.75 6.75 20.80
N ASP A 2 -17.85 5.46 20.53
CA ASP A 2 -17.82 4.43 21.57
C ASP A 2 -16.39 4.32 22.16
N ASP A 3 -16.25 4.63 23.45
CA ASP A 3 -14.96 4.55 24.19
C ASP A 3 -14.33 3.14 24.14
N SER A 4 -15.12 2.09 23.87
CA SER A 4 -14.61 0.73 23.75
C SER A 4 -13.70 0.54 22.54
N HIS A 5 -14.03 1.13 21.40
CA HIS A 5 -13.19 1.10 20.19
C HIS A 5 -11.87 1.86 20.41
N ARG A 6 -11.95 3.01 21.07
CA ARG A 6 -10.76 3.80 21.39
C ARG A 6 -9.81 3.00 22.30
N ARG A 7 -10.31 2.43 23.40
CA ARG A 7 -9.48 1.62 24.32
C ARG A 7 -8.84 0.42 23.62
N ARG A 8 -9.56 -0.26 22.71
CA ARG A 8 -9.00 -1.38 21.93
C ARG A 8 -7.90 -0.91 21.00
N ALA A 9 -8.10 0.21 20.29
CA ALA A 9 -7.09 0.76 19.39
C ALA A 9 -5.83 1.20 20.17
N GLU A 10 -6.00 1.80 21.36
CA GLU A 10 -4.90 2.19 22.24
C GLU A 10 -4.11 0.96 22.72
N ALA A 11 -4.80 -0.07 23.22
CA ALA A 11 -4.15 -1.31 23.65
C ALA A 11 -3.42 -2.01 22.48
N THR A 12 -3.96 -1.92 21.26
CA THR A 12 -3.28 -2.44 20.06
C THR A 12 -2.03 -1.63 19.75
N LEU A 13 -2.10 -0.30 19.83
CA LEU A 13 -0.93 0.57 19.65
C LEU A 13 0.17 0.26 20.67
N ASP A 14 -0.19 0.11 21.96
CA ASP A 14 0.75 -0.22 23.02
C ASP A 14 1.45 -1.54 22.72
N PHE A 15 0.69 -2.58 22.39
CA PHE A 15 1.23 -3.89 22.02
C PHE A 15 2.16 -3.82 20.80
N MET A 16 1.75 -3.12 19.75
CA MET A 16 2.57 -2.96 18.54
C MET A 16 3.90 -2.27 18.86
N ILE A 17 3.87 -1.20 19.65
CA ILE A 17 5.09 -0.46 19.99
C ILE A 17 6.00 -1.31 20.88
N GLU A 18 5.46 -2.02 21.85
CA GLU A 18 6.24 -2.80 22.82
C GLU A 18 6.86 -4.06 22.20
N TYR A 19 6.11 -4.77 21.34
CA TYR A 19 6.51 -6.09 20.84
C TYR A 19 6.71 -6.17 19.33
N GLY A 20 6.06 -5.31 18.57
CA GLY A 20 6.05 -5.39 17.10
C GLY A 20 7.19 -4.62 16.43
N TRP A 21 7.73 -3.58 17.07
CA TRP A 21 8.79 -2.76 16.50
C TRP A 21 10.18 -3.34 16.78
N ASP A 22 11.03 -3.48 15.75
CA ASP A 22 12.43 -3.87 15.93
C ASP A 22 13.28 -2.65 16.33
N GLU A 23 13.58 -2.53 17.63
CA GLU A 23 14.39 -1.41 18.13
C GLU A 23 15.85 -1.45 17.67
N ARG A 24 16.33 -2.61 17.20
CA ARG A 24 17.72 -2.76 16.73
C ARG A 24 17.89 -2.32 15.27
N TYR A 25 16.99 -2.73 14.38
CA TYR A 25 17.11 -2.52 12.95
C TYR A 25 16.04 -1.62 12.35
N GLY A 26 15.02 -1.26 13.13
CA GLY A 26 13.84 -0.56 12.64
C GLY A 26 12.86 -1.49 11.93
N GLY A 27 11.71 -0.92 11.54
CA GLY A 27 10.63 -1.68 10.91
C GLY A 27 9.87 -2.58 11.88
N TRP A 28 8.75 -3.11 11.41
CA TRP A 28 7.87 -4.01 12.15
C TRP A 28 8.23 -5.45 11.87
N TYR A 29 8.22 -6.31 12.89
CA TYR A 29 8.29 -7.75 12.68
C TYR A 29 7.06 -8.23 11.92
N ASN A 30 7.22 -9.21 11.02
CA ASN A 30 6.09 -9.80 10.30
C ASN A 30 5.12 -10.50 11.25
N ALA A 31 5.65 -11.19 12.27
CA ALA A 31 4.80 -11.88 13.24
C ALA A 31 5.43 -11.93 14.63
N VAL A 32 4.59 -11.70 15.63
CA VAL A 32 4.89 -11.91 17.05
C VAL A 32 3.79 -12.76 17.68
N THR A 33 4.11 -13.52 18.73
CA THR A 33 3.12 -14.23 19.53
C THR A 33 2.27 -13.26 20.34
N ARG A 34 1.20 -13.75 20.97
CA ARG A 34 0.39 -12.94 21.93
C ARG A 34 1.18 -12.49 23.16
N SER A 35 2.26 -13.19 23.49
CA SER A 35 3.18 -12.83 24.58
C SER A 35 4.30 -11.88 24.13
N GLY A 36 4.35 -11.51 22.87
CA GLY A 36 5.36 -10.58 22.33
C GLY A 36 6.65 -11.24 21.85
N GLU A 37 6.73 -12.58 21.80
CA GLU A 37 7.90 -13.28 21.25
C GLU A 37 7.90 -13.18 19.72
N VAL A 38 9.05 -12.85 19.13
CA VAL A 38 9.21 -12.76 17.68
C VAL A 38 9.13 -14.14 17.04
N VAL A 39 8.19 -14.32 16.13
CA VAL A 39 7.97 -15.56 15.34
C VAL A 39 8.61 -15.43 13.97
N ASP A 40 8.42 -14.27 13.33
CA ASP A 40 9.00 -13.94 12.03
C ASP A 40 9.56 -12.52 12.09
N ALA A 41 10.86 -12.41 11.89
CA ALA A 41 11.60 -11.16 11.99
C ALA A 41 11.80 -10.45 10.65
N ASP A 42 11.47 -11.08 9.53
CA ASP A 42 11.56 -10.48 8.20
C ASP A 42 10.64 -9.24 8.11
N LYS A 43 10.83 -8.45 7.08
CA LYS A 43 10.11 -7.19 6.87
C LYS A 43 9.39 -7.27 5.51
N ASP A 44 8.27 -7.97 5.46
CA ASP A 44 7.35 -7.91 4.34
C ASP A 44 6.79 -6.50 4.21
N LEU A 45 6.96 -5.89 3.07
CA LEU A 45 6.64 -4.48 2.91
C LEU A 45 5.14 -4.19 2.97
N PHE A 46 4.32 -5.14 2.55
CA PHE A 46 2.87 -5.02 2.72
C PHE A 46 2.48 -4.93 4.21
N MET A 47 3.13 -5.74 5.08
CA MET A 47 2.93 -5.67 6.54
C MET A 47 3.44 -4.34 7.12
N GLN A 48 4.60 -3.84 6.66
CA GLN A 48 5.10 -2.51 7.06
C GLN A 48 4.09 -1.41 6.74
N ILE A 49 3.48 -1.46 5.55
CA ILE A 49 2.49 -0.48 5.11
C ILE A 49 1.20 -0.56 5.94
N TYR A 50 0.71 -1.77 6.25
CA TYR A 50 -0.49 -1.93 7.08
C TYR A 50 -0.30 -1.46 8.51
N ALA A 51 0.85 -1.75 9.13
CA ALA A 51 1.20 -1.19 10.43
C ALA A 51 1.24 0.35 10.38
N THR A 52 1.86 0.91 9.33
CA THR A 52 1.92 2.36 9.09
C THR A 52 0.52 2.97 8.90
N THR A 53 -0.38 2.27 8.21
CA THR A 53 -1.78 2.68 8.01
C THR A 53 -2.51 2.79 9.36
N GLY A 54 -2.39 1.79 10.21
CA GLY A 54 -2.97 1.82 11.56
C GLY A 54 -2.50 3.03 12.37
N LEU A 55 -1.19 3.29 12.35
CA LEU A 55 -0.59 4.45 13.02
C LEU A 55 -1.09 5.78 12.44
N ALA A 56 -1.19 5.89 11.12
CA ALA A 56 -1.65 7.10 10.46
C ALA A 56 -3.10 7.42 10.85
N LEU A 57 -4.00 6.45 10.73
CA LEU A 57 -5.42 6.63 11.06
C LEU A 57 -5.62 6.91 12.57
N TYR A 58 -4.88 6.21 13.44
CA TYR A 58 -4.94 6.46 14.88
C TYR A 58 -4.41 7.87 15.21
N SER A 59 -3.31 8.29 14.60
CA SER A 59 -2.73 9.63 14.76
C SER A 59 -3.69 10.74 14.31
N ILE A 60 -4.38 10.57 13.17
CA ILE A 60 -5.40 11.51 12.68
C ILE A 60 -6.54 11.63 13.69
N ALA A 61 -7.00 10.50 14.25
CA ALA A 61 -8.14 10.46 15.15
C ALA A 61 -7.84 10.98 16.56
N THR A 62 -6.62 10.76 17.07
CA THR A 62 -6.29 11.00 18.50
C THR A 62 -5.24 12.06 18.72
N ARG A 63 -4.41 12.36 17.72
CA ARG A 63 -3.20 13.19 17.82
C ARG A 63 -2.15 12.63 18.81
N ASP A 64 -2.17 11.32 19.08
CA ASP A 64 -1.22 10.66 19.97
C ASP A 64 0.22 10.80 19.45
N GLU A 65 1.12 11.35 20.28
CA GLU A 65 2.51 11.63 19.91
C GLU A 65 3.33 10.35 19.67
N ARG A 66 2.99 9.24 20.34
CA ARG A 66 3.65 7.94 20.14
C ARG A 66 3.33 7.40 18.75
N ALA A 67 2.03 7.43 18.36
CA ALA A 67 1.59 7.04 17.03
C ALA A 67 2.28 7.90 15.96
N GLN A 68 2.35 9.22 16.14
CA GLN A 68 3.05 10.13 15.22
C GLN A 68 4.54 9.81 15.10
N ARG A 69 5.20 9.52 16.23
CA ARG A 69 6.62 9.15 16.24
C ARG A 69 6.88 7.85 15.46
N TYR A 70 6.10 6.80 15.71
CA TYR A 70 6.27 5.52 15.00
C TYR A 70 5.81 5.58 13.55
N LEU A 71 4.81 6.41 13.23
CA LEU A 71 4.45 6.72 11.85
C LEU A 71 5.64 7.29 11.07
N ARG A 72 6.35 8.29 11.65
CA ARG A 72 7.56 8.85 11.02
C ARG A 72 8.66 7.80 10.88
N ARG A 73 8.95 7.02 11.93
CA ARG A 73 9.97 5.95 11.93
C ARG A 73 9.65 4.88 10.87
N SER A 74 8.40 4.46 10.76
CA SER A 74 7.97 3.46 9.76
C SER A 74 8.16 3.98 8.33
N ARG A 75 7.74 5.21 8.06
CA ARG A 75 7.90 5.83 6.73
C ARG A 75 9.37 6.01 6.37
N GLN A 76 10.19 6.43 7.33
CA GLN A 76 11.64 6.56 7.16
C GLN A 76 12.27 5.20 6.86
N PHE A 77 11.94 4.16 7.63
CA PHE A 77 12.42 2.79 7.39
C PHE A 77 12.11 2.30 5.97
N MET A 78 10.85 2.45 5.52
CA MET A 78 10.46 2.05 4.17
C MET A 78 11.19 2.86 3.08
N GLN A 79 11.43 4.16 3.32
CA GLN A 79 12.17 5.01 2.38
C GLN A 79 13.64 4.60 2.28
N GLU A 80 14.29 4.30 3.39
CA GLU A 80 15.73 4.01 3.44
C GLU A 80 16.08 2.59 2.98
N HIS A 81 15.18 1.62 3.19
CA HIS A 81 15.48 0.20 2.98
C HIS A 81 14.71 -0.43 1.82
N ALA A 82 13.50 0.04 1.56
CA ALA A 82 12.61 -0.61 0.62
C ALA A 82 12.36 0.17 -0.68
N TRP A 83 12.57 1.48 -0.68
CA TRP A 83 12.44 2.26 -1.90
C TRP A 83 13.62 2.03 -2.84
N ASP A 84 13.35 1.67 -4.09
CA ASP A 84 14.36 1.48 -5.12
C ASP A 84 14.64 2.83 -5.82
N ASP A 85 15.77 3.43 -5.50
CA ASP A 85 16.13 4.74 -6.06
C ASP A 85 16.49 4.66 -7.56
N ASP A 86 16.95 3.50 -8.05
CA ASP A 86 17.35 3.33 -9.44
C ASP A 86 16.15 3.20 -10.38
N ASN A 87 15.15 2.37 -10.00
CA ASN A 87 14.00 2.05 -10.85
C ASN A 87 12.70 2.68 -10.35
N GLY A 88 12.68 3.21 -9.15
CA GLY A 88 11.47 3.65 -8.45
C GLY A 88 10.64 2.48 -7.92
N GLY A 89 9.67 2.81 -7.05
CA GLY A 89 8.81 1.82 -6.41
C GLY A 89 9.47 1.07 -5.27
N TYR A 90 8.69 0.26 -4.59
CA TYR A 90 9.13 -0.51 -3.43
C TYR A 90 9.55 -1.93 -3.83
N VAL A 91 10.57 -2.48 -3.15
CA VAL A 91 10.85 -3.93 -3.18
C VAL A 91 9.85 -4.67 -2.29
N ASP A 92 9.75 -6.01 -2.45
CA ASP A 92 8.69 -6.80 -1.83
C ASP A 92 9.01 -7.19 -0.38
N VAL A 93 10.20 -7.76 -0.14
CA VAL A 93 10.58 -8.29 1.18
C VAL A 93 12.03 -7.91 1.53
N LEU A 94 12.22 -7.52 2.78
CA LEU A 94 13.52 -7.27 3.39
C LEU A 94 13.82 -8.34 4.46
N ASN A 95 15.09 -8.67 4.63
CA ASN A 95 15.59 -9.37 5.81
C ASN A 95 15.39 -8.50 7.07
N ARG A 96 15.51 -9.10 8.24
CA ARG A 96 15.40 -8.40 9.52
C ARG A 96 16.25 -7.13 9.61
N ASP A 97 17.47 -7.17 9.07
CA ASP A 97 18.44 -6.06 9.13
C ASP A 97 18.18 -4.94 8.09
N GLY A 98 17.12 -5.05 7.32
CA GLY A 98 16.74 -4.09 6.26
C GLY A 98 17.42 -4.34 4.91
N SER A 99 18.26 -5.35 4.78
CA SER A 99 18.79 -5.75 3.47
C SER A 99 17.71 -6.40 2.60
N VAL A 100 17.78 -6.21 1.27
CA VAL A 100 16.77 -6.74 0.35
C VAL A 100 16.84 -8.26 0.28
N GLN A 101 15.72 -8.93 0.54
CA GLN A 101 15.55 -10.37 0.40
C GLN A 101 14.91 -10.70 -0.96
N HIS A 102 13.80 -10.04 -1.30
CA HIS A 102 13.12 -10.17 -2.58
C HIS A 102 12.92 -8.79 -3.21
N ALA A 103 13.55 -8.57 -4.37
CA ALA A 103 13.54 -7.30 -5.07
C ALA A 103 12.41 -7.14 -6.08
N THR A 104 11.46 -8.10 -6.16
CA THR A 104 10.31 -8.02 -7.07
C THR A 104 9.44 -6.80 -6.76
N LYS A 105 8.74 -6.33 -7.79
CA LYS A 105 7.78 -5.23 -7.69
C LYS A 105 6.37 -5.82 -7.76
N ASP A 106 5.74 -5.96 -6.59
CA ASP A 106 4.38 -6.50 -6.47
C ASP A 106 3.34 -5.39 -6.40
N PHE A 107 2.12 -5.68 -6.83
CA PHE A 107 0.99 -4.76 -6.75
C PHE A 107 0.81 -4.19 -5.34
N SER A 108 0.73 -5.05 -4.34
CA SER A 108 0.38 -4.64 -2.98
C SER A 108 1.38 -3.65 -2.35
N PRO A 109 2.70 -3.90 -2.35
CA PRO A 109 3.67 -2.91 -1.87
C PRO A 109 3.64 -1.58 -2.63
N GLN A 110 3.26 -1.59 -3.90
CA GLN A 110 3.17 -0.36 -4.69
C GLN A 110 1.92 0.45 -4.33
N LEU A 111 0.74 -0.17 -4.33
CA LEU A 111 -0.53 0.53 -4.24
C LEU A 111 -1.04 0.72 -2.80
N ALA A 112 -0.71 -0.18 -1.88
CA ALA A 112 -1.16 -0.09 -0.49
C ALA A 112 -0.77 1.22 0.25
N PRO A 113 0.35 1.92 -0.04
CA PRO A 113 0.59 3.24 0.54
C PRO A 113 -0.48 4.27 0.17
N LEU A 114 -1.04 4.20 -1.05
CA LEU A 114 -2.10 5.10 -1.49
C LEU A 114 -3.41 4.77 -0.77
N SER A 115 -3.88 3.53 -0.90
CA SER A 115 -5.16 3.10 -0.32
C SER A 115 -5.12 3.08 1.21
N GLY A 116 -3.95 2.86 1.81
CA GLY A 116 -3.74 2.75 3.24
C GLY A 116 -3.62 4.09 3.97
N TYR A 117 -2.65 4.93 3.65
CA TYR A 117 -2.39 6.12 4.46
C TYR A 117 -2.18 7.44 3.72
N LEU A 118 -1.55 7.46 2.52
CA LEU A 118 -1.20 8.72 1.86
C LEU A 118 -2.42 9.57 1.53
N LEU A 119 -3.48 8.95 0.97
CA LEU A 119 -4.71 9.65 0.61
C LEU A 119 -5.60 10.02 1.82
N TYR A 120 -5.23 9.61 3.02
CA TYR A 120 -5.86 10.06 4.28
C TYR A 120 -4.99 11.10 5.00
N LEU A 121 -3.66 10.94 4.98
CA LEU A 121 -2.74 11.90 5.61
C LEU A 121 -2.79 13.25 4.92
N TYR A 122 -2.69 13.31 3.59
CA TYR A 122 -2.69 14.57 2.86
C TYR A 122 -3.91 15.47 3.18
N PRO A 123 -5.16 15.00 3.12
CA PRO A 123 -6.30 15.84 3.51
C PRO A 123 -6.26 16.30 4.98
N ALA A 124 -5.68 15.51 5.88
CA ALA A 124 -5.62 15.81 7.31
C ALA A 124 -4.49 16.78 7.68
N THR A 125 -3.33 16.68 7.00
CA THR A 125 -2.11 17.43 7.33
C THR A 125 -1.81 18.56 6.35
N ARG A 126 -2.27 18.43 5.10
CA ARG A 126 -1.91 19.29 3.96
C ARG A 126 -0.42 19.24 3.62
N ASP A 127 0.28 18.21 4.04
CA ASP A 127 1.68 17.97 3.66
C ASP A 127 1.75 17.54 2.20
N SER A 128 2.28 18.42 1.34
CA SER A 128 2.41 18.15 -0.10
C SER A 128 3.33 16.97 -0.41
N ALA A 129 4.24 16.60 0.49
CA ALA A 129 5.10 15.42 0.30
C ALA A 129 4.29 14.12 0.21
N ASP A 130 3.17 14.02 0.97
CA ASP A 130 2.26 12.87 0.90
C ASP A 130 1.54 12.79 -0.46
N LEU A 131 1.09 13.94 -0.97
CA LEU A 131 0.46 13.99 -2.30
C LEU A 131 1.45 13.66 -3.41
N HIS A 132 2.63 14.29 -3.42
CA HIS A 132 3.67 14.00 -4.42
C HIS A 132 4.11 12.53 -4.40
N ARG A 133 4.18 11.91 -3.22
CA ARG A 133 4.46 10.47 -3.12
C ARG A 133 3.35 9.63 -3.73
N ALA A 134 2.09 9.99 -3.48
CA ALA A 134 0.95 9.30 -4.06
C ALA A 134 0.92 9.42 -5.59
N GLU A 135 1.12 10.63 -6.12
CA GLU A 135 1.24 10.87 -7.57
C GLU A 135 2.39 10.06 -8.17
N ARG A 136 3.57 10.08 -7.55
CA ARG A 136 4.74 9.32 -8.03
C ARG A 136 4.47 7.81 -8.10
N ILE A 137 3.83 7.23 -7.09
CA ILE A 137 3.47 5.81 -7.09
C ILE A 137 2.45 5.52 -8.19
N MET A 138 1.44 6.37 -8.36
CA MET A 138 0.45 6.18 -9.43
C MET A 138 1.08 6.28 -10.81
N ASP A 139 2.00 7.21 -11.03
CA ASP A 139 2.72 7.36 -12.30
C ASP A 139 3.55 6.10 -12.62
N LEU A 140 4.27 5.55 -11.63
CA LEU A 140 4.99 4.28 -11.79
C LEU A 140 4.04 3.12 -12.13
N THR A 141 2.89 3.06 -11.46
CA THR A 141 1.85 2.05 -11.73
C THR A 141 1.36 2.12 -13.17
N LEU A 142 0.98 3.30 -13.63
CA LEU A 142 0.48 3.51 -14.99
C LEU A 142 1.55 3.32 -16.06
N THR A 143 2.82 3.58 -15.74
CA THR A 143 3.93 3.46 -16.68
C THR A 143 4.41 2.03 -16.83
N HIS A 144 4.46 1.26 -15.73
CA HIS A 144 5.14 -0.02 -15.69
C HIS A 144 4.20 -1.21 -15.48
N MET A 145 3.09 -1.02 -14.77
CA MET A 145 2.19 -2.13 -14.42
C MET A 145 0.99 -2.25 -15.35
N GLN A 146 0.73 -1.23 -16.17
CA GLN A 146 -0.38 -1.25 -17.14
C GLN A 146 0.05 -1.97 -18.42
N ASP A 147 -0.72 -2.99 -18.87
CA ASP A 147 -0.51 -3.65 -20.14
C ASP A 147 -1.13 -2.87 -21.32
N ASP A 148 -0.85 -3.33 -22.56
CA ASP A 148 -1.32 -2.68 -23.81
C ASP A 148 -2.85 -2.62 -23.94
N ARG A 149 -3.58 -3.42 -23.14
CA ARG A 149 -5.05 -3.43 -23.09
C ARG A 149 -5.60 -2.55 -21.97
N GLY A 150 -4.72 -1.90 -21.20
CA GLY A 150 -5.08 -1.01 -20.10
C GLY A 150 -5.24 -1.70 -18.73
N TRP A 151 -4.98 -3.01 -18.64
CA TRP A 151 -5.09 -3.75 -17.38
C TRP A 151 -3.84 -3.62 -16.51
N ILE A 152 -4.02 -3.49 -15.21
CA ILE A 152 -2.94 -3.49 -14.24
C ILE A 152 -2.56 -4.93 -13.88
N ARG A 153 -1.28 -5.26 -14.06
CA ARG A 153 -0.67 -6.55 -13.76
C ARG A 153 -0.05 -6.56 -12.37
N GLU A 154 0.27 -7.75 -11.85
CA GLU A 154 0.53 -7.97 -10.43
C GLU A 154 2.01 -7.97 -10.06
N ARG A 155 2.89 -8.61 -10.87
CA ARG A 155 4.26 -8.88 -10.48
C ARG A 155 5.28 -8.65 -11.59
N PHE A 156 6.37 -7.99 -11.21
CA PHE A 156 7.46 -7.59 -12.09
C PHE A 156 8.81 -7.86 -11.40
N ALA A 157 9.87 -8.00 -12.20
CA ALA A 157 11.24 -7.97 -11.70
C ALA A 157 11.59 -6.58 -11.13
N LYS A 158 12.75 -6.45 -10.49
CA LYS A 158 13.22 -5.19 -9.89
C LYS A 158 13.20 -4.02 -10.88
N ASP A 159 13.57 -4.27 -12.13
CA ASP A 159 13.64 -3.29 -13.22
C ASP A 159 12.31 -3.09 -13.98
N TRP A 160 11.19 -3.55 -13.41
CA TRP A 160 9.87 -3.55 -14.01
C TRP A 160 9.67 -4.47 -15.21
N THR A 161 10.61 -5.38 -15.49
CA THR A 161 10.36 -6.43 -16.49
C THR A 161 9.19 -7.30 -16.06
N PHE A 162 8.17 -7.43 -16.92
CA PHE A 162 6.99 -8.25 -16.65
C PHE A 162 7.37 -9.72 -16.51
N LEU A 163 6.79 -10.43 -15.54
CA LEU A 163 7.02 -11.85 -15.25
C LEU A 163 5.78 -12.68 -15.64
N PRO A 164 5.62 -13.07 -16.92
CA PRO A 164 4.41 -13.72 -17.41
C PRO A 164 4.15 -15.10 -16.80
N ASP A 165 5.21 -15.81 -16.43
CA ASP A 165 5.15 -17.17 -15.87
C ASP A 165 4.93 -17.16 -14.34
N ASP A 166 4.92 -16.00 -13.70
CA ASP A 166 4.59 -15.90 -12.27
C ASP A 166 3.11 -16.19 -12.04
N SER A 167 2.82 -16.96 -10.99
CA SER A 167 1.44 -17.36 -10.65
C SER A 167 0.50 -16.18 -10.38
N LYS A 168 1.03 -15.04 -9.89
CA LYS A 168 0.25 -13.81 -9.68
C LYS A 168 -0.19 -13.19 -11.01
N ASN A 169 0.55 -13.41 -12.09
CA ASN A 169 0.24 -12.93 -13.44
C ASN A 169 -0.57 -13.93 -14.30
N SER A 170 -0.88 -15.11 -13.77
CA SER A 170 -1.64 -16.16 -14.48
C SER A 170 -3.09 -15.75 -14.81
N HIS A 171 -3.59 -14.69 -14.22
CA HIS A 171 -4.93 -14.13 -14.41
C HIS A 171 -4.92 -12.62 -14.14
N LEU A 172 -5.98 -11.94 -14.55
CA LEU A 172 -6.22 -10.55 -14.17
C LEU A 172 -7.00 -10.50 -12.86
N ASN A 173 -6.50 -9.76 -11.87
CA ASN A 173 -7.21 -9.53 -10.61
C ASN A 173 -8.18 -8.36 -10.76
N VAL A 174 -9.47 -8.65 -10.78
CA VAL A 174 -10.53 -7.64 -10.94
C VAL A 174 -10.58 -6.68 -9.75
N GLY A 175 -10.40 -7.19 -8.52
CA GLY A 175 -10.42 -6.36 -7.31
C GLY A 175 -9.30 -5.31 -7.31
N HIS A 176 -8.09 -5.68 -7.67
CA HIS A 176 -6.97 -4.75 -7.76
C HIS A 176 -7.15 -3.70 -8.87
N ASN A 177 -7.71 -4.09 -10.01
CA ASN A 177 -8.03 -3.13 -11.06
C ASN A 177 -9.15 -2.16 -10.65
N LEU A 178 -10.17 -2.61 -9.88
CA LEU A 178 -11.16 -1.73 -9.26
C LEU A 178 -10.52 -0.76 -8.25
N GLU A 179 -9.55 -1.25 -7.47
CA GLU A 179 -8.79 -0.41 -6.52
C GLU A 179 -8.05 0.70 -7.27
N VAL A 180 -7.34 0.39 -8.36
CA VAL A 180 -6.64 1.41 -9.15
C VAL A 180 -7.62 2.43 -9.76
N ALA A 181 -8.75 1.98 -10.30
CA ALA A 181 -9.78 2.90 -10.80
C ALA A 181 -10.25 3.87 -9.71
N TRP A 182 -10.53 3.36 -8.50
CA TRP A 182 -10.90 4.17 -7.35
C TRP A 182 -9.79 5.14 -6.93
N LEU A 183 -8.53 4.68 -6.87
CA LEU A 183 -7.38 5.51 -6.52
C LEU A 183 -7.17 6.66 -7.51
N LEU A 184 -7.33 6.40 -8.80
CA LEU A 184 -7.27 7.44 -9.85
C LEU A 184 -8.36 8.50 -9.65
N LEU A 185 -9.60 8.10 -9.40
CA LEU A 185 -10.69 9.04 -9.13
C LEU A 185 -10.47 9.80 -7.81
N ARG A 186 -9.85 9.17 -6.82
CA ARG A 186 -9.49 9.82 -5.57
C ARG A 186 -8.38 10.85 -5.75
N LEU A 187 -7.35 10.54 -6.54
CA LEU A 187 -6.30 11.51 -6.92
C LEU A 187 -6.89 12.69 -7.68
N TYR A 188 -7.77 12.45 -8.65
CA TYR A 188 -8.50 13.53 -9.32
C TYR A 188 -9.22 14.44 -8.33
N ALA A 189 -9.93 13.88 -7.36
CA ALA A 189 -10.65 14.67 -6.36
C ALA A 189 -9.73 15.53 -5.47
N LEU A 190 -8.47 15.15 -5.32
CA LEU A 190 -7.48 15.87 -4.50
C LEU A 190 -6.68 16.89 -5.31
N THR A 191 -6.37 16.59 -6.58
CA THR A 191 -5.47 17.40 -7.43
C THR A 191 -6.22 18.27 -8.44
N GLY A 192 -7.41 17.83 -8.87
CA GLY A 192 -8.12 18.43 -10.01
C GLY A 192 -7.58 18.00 -11.38
N ASP A 193 -6.54 17.14 -11.45
CA ASP A 193 -5.96 16.71 -12.72
C ASP A 193 -6.90 15.78 -13.48
N ALA A 194 -7.41 16.27 -14.62
CA ALA A 194 -8.37 15.57 -15.48
C ALA A 194 -7.81 14.26 -16.09
N ALA A 195 -6.49 14.08 -16.15
CA ALA A 195 -5.88 12.84 -16.65
C ALA A 195 -6.23 11.66 -15.74
N TYR A 196 -6.18 11.84 -14.42
CA TYR A 196 -6.59 10.80 -13.46
C TYR A 196 -8.07 10.42 -13.62
N ARG A 197 -8.95 11.42 -13.79
CA ARG A 197 -10.38 11.17 -14.04
C ARG A 197 -10.60 10.34 -15.30
N THR A 198 -9.97 10.74 -16.39
CA THR A 198 -10.12 10.08 -17.70
C THR A 198 -9.68 8.62 -17.62
N LYS A 199 -8.50 8.35 -17.05
CA LYS A 199 -7.97 6.99 -16.88
C LYS A 199 -8.81 6.15 -15.92
N GLY A 200 -9.25 6.74 -14.80
CA GLY A 200 -10.09 6.06 -13.82
C GLY A 200 -11.44 5.64 -14.38
N LEU A 201 -12.10 6.52 -15.14
CA LEU A 201 -13.37 6.19 -15.82
C LEU A 201 -13.17 5.12 -16.90
N ALA A 202 -12.13 5.23 -17.73
CA ALA A 202 -11.87 4.24 -18.79
C ALA A 202 -11.65 2.83 -18.19
N LEU A 203 -10.88 2.71 -17.12
CA LEU A 203 -10.68 1.43 -16.41
C LEU A 203 -11.99 0.93 -15.78
N THR A 204 -12.81 1.83 -15.22
CA THR A 204 -14.11 1.48 -14.64
C THR A 204 -15.06 0.94 -15.71
N ASP A 205 -15.17 1.60 -16.86
CA ASP A 205 -16.05 1.18 -17.97
C ASP A 205 -15.62 -0.20 -18.49
N GLN A 206 -14.31 -0.42 -18.65
CA GLN A 206 -13.76 -1.71 -19.08
C GLN A 206 -14.07 -2.84 -18.07
N LEU A 207 -13.98 -2.55 -16.77
CA LEU A 207 -14.33 -3.50 -15.71
C LEU A 207 -15.83 -3.81 -15.68
N LEU A 208 -16.68 -2.80 -15.86
CA LEU A 208 -18.13 -2.99 -15.94
C LEU A 208 -18.51 -3.87 -17.12
N GLU A 209 -17.87 -3.69 -18.28
CA GLU A 209 -18.13 -4.48 -19.48
C GLU A 209 -17.69 -5.94 -19.35
N GLN A 210 -16.50 -6.19 -18.76
CA GLN A 210 -15.87 -7.51 -18.81
C GLN A 210 -16.01 -8.33 -17.54
N ALA A 211 -16.18 -7.69 -16.38
CA ALA A 211 -16.15 -8.36 -15.08
C ALA A 211 -17.45 -8.26 -14.27
N PHE A 212 -18.35 -7.35 -14.61
CA PHE A 212 -19.61 -7.18 -13.89
C PHE A 212 -20.76 -7.94 -14.55
N HIS A 213 -21.52 -8.70 -13.76
CA HIS A 213 -22.73 -9.40 -14.19
C HIS A 213 -23.95 -8.60 -13.80
N ALA A 214 -24.50 -7.82 -14.73
CA ALA A 214 -25.63 -6.92 -14.47
C ALA A 214 -26.89 -7.65 -13.96
N GLU A 215 -27.14 -8.89 -14.44
CA GLU A 215 -28.31 -9.68 -14.02
C GLU A 215 -28.25 -10.11 -12.54
N THR A 216 -27.07 -10.39 -12.01
CA THR A 216 -26.86 -10.90 -10.65
C THR A 216 -26.33 -9.84 -9.70
N GLY A 217 -25.83 -8.70 -10.20
CA GLY A 217 -25.12 -7.70 -9.42
C GLY A 217 -23.74 -8.15 -8.91
N ALA A 218 -23.20 -9.25 -9.42
CA ALA A 218 -21.97 -9.84 -8.97
C ALA A 218 -20.76 -9.44 -9.83
N TRP A 219 -19.59 -9.44 -9.23
CA TRP A 219 -18.31 -9.27 -9.92
C TRP A 219 -17.58 -10.61 -10.09
N ARG A 220 -16.94 -10.80 -11.23
CA ARG A 220 -15.90 -11.84 -11.35
C ARG A 220 -14.71 -11.43 -10.48
N SER A 221 -14.07 -12.40 -9.85
CA SER A 221 -12.81 -12.13 -9.11
C SER A 221 -11.60 -12.08 -10.05
N LYS A 222 -11.70 -12.76 -11.21
CA LYS A 222 -10.61 -12.95 -12.18
C LYS A 222 -11.12 -12.86 -13.62
N LEU A 223 -10.26 -12.40 -14.51
CA LEU A 223 -10.37 -12.46 -15.96
C LEU A 223 -9.19 -13.19 -16.58
#